data_0c6bd56ebbe927cbb42310eb18bc09c7
#
_entry.id   0c6bd56ebbe927cbb42310eb18bc09c7
#
_cell.length_a   1.000
_cell.length_b   1.000
_cell.length_c   1.000
_cell.angle_alpha   90.00
_cell.angle_beta   90.00
_cell.angle_gamma   90.00
#
_symmetry.space_group_name_H-M   'P 1'
#
loop_
_entity.id
_entity.type
_entity.pdbx_description
1 polymer ?
#
loop_
_entity_poly.entity_id
_entity_poly.type
_entity_poly.pdbx_seq_one_letter_code
_entity_poly.pdbx_strand_id
1 'polypeptide(L)'
;MVEQTDKGVISWHPNPQTPAYVPPAGAVDAHCHVFGPAKQFPFAPERKYTPGDAGKDMLFALRDHLGFARNVIVQATCHGRDNRALVDALRASAGRARGVASIAPDITDAELQELHDAGVRGIRFNFVKRLVDATPK
;
A
#
# COMPACT_ATOMS: atom_id res chain seq x y z
N MET A 1 -2.76 -1.46 26.14
CA MET A 1 -3.03 -1.66 24.70
C MET A 1 -4.08 -0.67 24.29
N VAL A 2 -3.68 0.42 23.68
CA VAL A 2 -4.63 1.48 23.28
C VAL A 2 -5.12 1.12 21.89
N GLU A 3 -6.33 0.61 21.82
CA GLU A 3 -7.07 0.50 20.59
C GLU A 3 -7.53 1.92 20.20
N GLN A 4 -6.62 2.69 19.64
CA GLN A 4 -6.96 3.95 19.01
C GLN A 4 -7.50 3.65 17.62
N THR A 5 -8.73 3.18 17.58
CA THR A 5 -9.55 3.38 16.39
C THR A 5 -9.88 4.87 16.36
N ASP A 6 -9.14 5.63 15.58
CA ASP A 6 -9.55 6.99 15.20
C ASP A 6 -10.82 6.87 14.35
N LYS A 7 -11.95 6.64 15.03
CA LYS A 7 -13.28 6.69 14.44
C LYS A 7 -13.48 8.11 13.92
N GLY A 8 -13.30 8.30 12.64
CA GLY A 8 -13.53 9.58 11.97
C GLY A 8 -12.34 10.13 11.20
N VAL A 9 -11.13 9.55 11.30
CA VAL A 9 -10.01 9.95 10.46
C VAL A 9 -10.14 9.31 9.09
N ILE A 10 -10.37 10.13 8.06
CA ILE A 10 -10.37 9.71 6.67
C ILE A 10 -8.91 9.69 6.20
N SER A 11 -8.42 8.54 5.72
CA SER A 11 -7.06 8.37 5.22
C SER A 11 -6.86 8.87 3.79
N TRP A 12 -7.87 9.50 3.22
CA TRP A 12 -7.88 10.03 1.84
C TRP A 12 -8.82 11.23 1.75
N HIS A 13 -8.58 12.12 0.77
CA HIS A 13 -9.44 13.28 0.56
C HIS A 13 -10.61 12.90 -0.36
N PRO A 14 -11.87 13.03 0.07
CA PRO A 14 -13.04 12.56 -0.71
C PRO A 14 -13.31 13.41 -1.96
N ASN A 15 -12.82 14.65 -1.98
CA ASN A 15 -13.03 15.58 -3.11
C ASN A 15 -11.74 16.38 -3.35
N PRO A 16 -10.69 15.75 -3.91
CA PRO A 16 -9.43 16.44 -4.18
C PRO A 16 -9.60 17.48 -5.30
N GLN A 17 -8.92 18.60 -5.15
CA GLN A 17 -8.88 19.60 -6.22
C GLN A 17 -8.12 19.05 -7.43
N THR A 18 -8.53 19.49 -8.61
CA THR A 18 -7.77 19.23 -9.83
C THR A 18 -6.55 20.15 -9.85
N PRO A 19 -5.32 19.61 -9.90
CA PRO A 19 -4.12 20.45 -9.96
C PRO A 19 -4.03 21.19 -11.30
N ALA A 20 -3.44 22.37 -11.27
CA ALA A 20 -3.16 23.12 -12.51
C ALA A 20 -2.07 22.45 -13.36
N TYR A 21 -1.17 21.70 -12.72
CA TYR A 21 -0.14 20.93 -13.41
C TYR A 21 -0.71 19.63 -13.95
N VAL A 22 -0.47 19.35 -15.21
CA VAL A 22 -0.81 18.10 -15.88
C VAL A 22 0.46 17.26 -16.03
N PRO A 23 0.53 16.06 -15.41
CA PRO A 23 1.68 15.19 -15.59
C PRO A 23 1.87 14.80 -17.06
N PRO A 24 3.11 14.58 -17.51
CA PRO A 24 3.35 14.09 -18.87
C PRO A 24 2.71 12.70 -19.08
N ALA A 25 2.37 12.39 -20.32
CA ALA A 25 1.81 11.09 -20.68
C ALA A 25 2.73 9.94 -20.18
N GLY A 26 2.15 8.95 -19.53
CA GLY A 26 2.89 7.83 -18.96
C GLY A 26 3.51 8.07 -17.58
N ALA A 27 3.30 9.24 -16.97
CA ALA A 27 3.77 9.52 -15.61
C ALA A 27 3.30 8.47 -14.61
N VAL A 28 4.14 8.20 -13.62
CA VAL A 28 3.91 7.18 -12.60
C VAL A 28 3.90 7.84 -11.23
N ASP A 29 2.87 7.58 -10.43
CA ASP A 29 2.94 7.80 -8.98
C ASP A 29 3.86 6.74 -8.38
N ALA A 30 5.06 7.15 -8.01
CA ALA A 30 6.15 6.24 -7.67
C ALA A 30 6.11 5.73 -6.22
N HIS A 31 5.19 6.21 -5.37
CA HIS A 31 5.08 5.75 -3.99
C HIS A 31 3.70 6.07 -3.39
N CYS A 32 2.83 5.10 -3.40
CA CYS A 32 1.52 5.18 -2.77
C CYS A 32 1.23 3.92 -1.94
N HIS A 33 0.15 3.96 -1.18
CA HIS A 33 -0.27 2.86 -0.31
C HIS A 33 -1.75 2.52 -0.55
N VAL A 34 -2.12 1.29 -0.17
CA VAL A 34 -3.51 0.91 0.10
C VAL A 34 -3.65 0.54 1.58
N PHE A 35 -4.78 0.92 2.18
CA PHE A 35 -5.11 0.62 3.57
C PHE A 35 -6.44 -0.13 3.63
N GLY A 36 -6.39 -1.39 4.03
CA GLY A 36 -7.61 -2.20 4.16
C GLY A 36 -8.30 -2.55 2.83
N PRO A 37 -9.63 -2.68 2.81
CA PRO A 37 -10.50 -2.49 3.99
C PRO A 37 -10.18 -3.48 5.13
N ALA A 38 -10.15 -2.98 6.35
CA ALA A 38 -9.71 -3.74 7.53
C ALA A 38 -10.54 -5.02 7.76
N LYS A 39 -11.80 -5.02 7.35
CA LYS A 39 -12.69 -6.19 7.42
C LYS A 39 -12.20 -7.35 6.55
N GLN A 40 -11.59 -7.05 5.41
CA GLN A 40 -11.10 -8.04 4.44
C GLN A 40 -9.59 -8.28 4.62
N PHE A 41 -8.84 -7.22 4.86
CA PHE A 41 -7.39 -7.22 5.06
C PHE A 41 -7.06 -6.58 6.41
N PRO A 42 -7.08 -7.36 7.50
CA PRO A 42 -6.83 -6.85 8.85
C PRO A 42 -5.47 -6.17 8.95
N PHE A 43 -5.39 -5.13 9.77
CA PHE A 43 -4.11 -4.51 10.10
C PHE A 43 -3.31 -5.37 11.07
N ALA A 44 -2.00 -5.32 10.97
CA ALA A 44 -1.09 -6.08 11.83
C ALA A 44 -1.29 -5.72 13.31
N PRO A 45 -1.29 -6.71 14.23
CA PRO A 45 -1.47 -6.44 15.64
C PRO A 45 -0.34 -5.59 16.24
N GLU A 46 0.88 -5.70 15.71
CA GLU A 46 2.06 -4.94 16.13
C GLU A 46 2.16 -3.54 15.53
N ARG A 47 1.20 -3.12 14.72
CA ARG A 47 1.21 -1.80 14.05
C ARG A 47 1.33 -0.65 15.05
N LYS A 48 1.99 0.42 14.65
CA LYS A 48 2.17 1.64 15.44
C LYS A 48 1.12 2.72 15.16
N TYR A 49 0.28 2.53 14.16
CA TYR A 49 -0.85 3.41 13.82
C TYR A 49 -1.96 2.61 13.15
N THR A 50 -3.18 3.12 13.23
CA THR A 50 -4.35 2.53 12.58
C THR A 50 -4.95 3.57 11.64
N PRO A 51 -4.77 3.42 10.32
CA PRO A 51 -5.39 4.32 9.34
C PRO A 51 -6.89 3.99 9.20
N GLY A 52 -7.66 4.94 8.69
CA GLY A 52 -8.97 4.62 8.11
C GLY A 52 -8.81 3.80 6.82
N ASP A 53 -9.88 3.10 6.43
CA ASP A 53 -9.87 2.35 5.18
C ASP A 53 -9.68 3.29 3.98
N ALA A 54 -8.70 2.96 3.13
CA ALA A 54 -8.40 3.63 1.87
C ALA A 54 -7.88 2.58 0.87
N GLY A 55 -8.80 1.85 0.29
CA GLY A 55 -8.50 0.70 -0.56
C GLY A 55 -8.14 1.07 -1.99
N LYS A 56 -7.99 0.05 -2.80
CA LYS A 56 -7.57 0.15 -4.20
C LYS A 56 -8.46 1.07 -5.05
N ASP A 57 -9.78 1.06 -4.83
CA ASP A 57 -10.69 1.85 -5.66
C ASP A 57 -10.48 3.35 -5.47
N MET A 58 -10.25 3.80 -4.22
CA MET A 58 -9.91 5.19 -3.91
C MET A 58 -8.55 5.58 -4.51
N LEU A 59 -7.56 4.69 -4.43
CA LEU A 59 -6.24 4.93 -5.01
C LEU A 59 -6.31 5.07 -6.53
N PHE A 60 -7.05 4.20 -7.21
CA PHE A 60 -7.15 4.25 -8.67
C PHE A 60 -7.94 5.47 -9.15
N ALA A 61 -9.01 5.83 -8.43
CA ALA A 61 -9.74 7.06 -8.71
C ALA A 61 -8.86 8.30 -8.55
N LEU A 62 -8.04 8.37 -7.50
CA LEU A 62 -7.09 9.47 -7.29
C LEU A 62 -6.01 9.51 -8.38
N ARG A 63 -5.43 8.36 -8.74
CA ARG A 63 -4.47 8.24 -9.84
C ARG A 63 -5.02 8.84 -11.13
N ASP A 64 -6.23 8.43 -11.50
CA ASP A 64 -6.87 8.86 -12.74
C ASP A 64 -7.25 10.34 -12.68
N HIS A 65 -7.73 10.83 -11.53
CA HIS A 65 -8.04 12.25 -11.28
C HIS A 65 -6.79 13.15 -11.42
N LEU A 66 -5.64 12.69 -10.94
CA LEU A 66 -4.38 13.42 -11.01
C LEU A 66 -3.66 13.28 -12.37
N GLY A 67 -4.13 12.39 -13.24
CA GLY A 67 -3.57 12.19 -14.58
C GLY A 67 -2.34 11.28 -14.61
N PHE A 68 -2.09 10.48 -13.57
CA PHE A 68 -1.04 9.47 -13.61
C PHE A 68 -1.48 8.23 -14.40
N ALA A 69 -0.59 7.68 -15.19
CA ALA A 69 -0.85 6.47 -15.96
C ALA A 69 -0.78 5.20 -15.09
N ARG A 70 0.11 5.19 -14.11
CA ARG A 70 0.47 4.00 -13.32
C ARG A 70 0.82 4.35 -11.87
N ASN A 71 0.83 3.30 -11.01
CA ASN A 71 1.25 3.40 -9.62
C ASN A 71 2.41 2.46 -9.30
N VAL A 72 3.24 2.84 -8.33
CA VAL A 72 4.04 1.90 -7.54
C VAL A 72 3.43 1.84 -6.15
N ILE A 73 2.76 0.73 -5.84
CA ILE A 73 2.09 0.51 -4.56
C ILE A 73 3.10 -0.11 -3.61
N VAL A 74 3.43 0.60 -2.55
CA VAL A 74 4.37 0.15 -1.53
C VAL A 74 3.58 -0.42 -0.35
N GLN A 75 3.99 -1.57 0.17
CA GLN A 75 3.37 -2.18 1.34
C GLN A 75 3.33 -1.19 2.51
N ALA A 76 2.14 -0.95 3.05
CA ALA A 76 1.95 -0.09 4.21
C ALA A 76 2.37 -0.81 5.49
N THR A 77 3.09 -0.10 6.38
CA THR A 77 3.60 -0.71 7.63
C THR A 77 2.49 -1.17 8.58
N CYS A 78 1.31 -0.57 8.51
CA CYS A 78 0.16 -1.01 9.30
C CYS A 78 -0.37 -2.41 8.93
N HIS A 79 -0.05 -2.91 7.75
CA HIS A 79 -0.32 -4.29 7.34
C HIS A 79 0.84 -5.26 7.66
N GLY A 80 1.97 -4.75 8.15
CA GLY A 80 3.15 -5.58 8.44
C GLY A 80 3.63 -6.33 7.20
N ARG A 81 3.78 -7.65 7.33
CA ARG A 81 4.19 -8.55 6.24
C ARG A 81 3.03 -9.25 5.54
N ASP A 82 1.81 -8.91 5.89
CA ASP A 82 0.62 -9.39 5.18
C ASP A 82 0.38 -8.56 3.92
N ASN A 83 0.90 -9.05 2.80
CA ASN A 83 0.83 -8.36 1.50
C ASN A 83 -0.51 -8.57 0.76
N ARG A 84 -1.53 -9.17 1.37
CA ARG A 84 -2.78 -9.49 0.65
C ARG A 84 -3.50 -8.28 0.08
N ALA A 85 -3.54 -7.15 0.81
CA ALA A 85 -4.16 -5.92 0.30
C ALA A 85 -3.37 -5.35 -0.90
N LEU A 86 -2.04 -5.40 -0.85
CA LEU A 86 -1.17 -5.04 -1.96
C LEU A 86 -1.42 -5.92 -3.18
N VAL A 87 -1.41 -7.25 -3.01
CA VAL A 87 -1.61 -8.21 -4.10
C VAL A 87 -2.99 -8.06 -4.74
N ASP A 88 -4.03 -7.86 -3.94
CA ASP A 88 -5.38 -7.60 -4.42
C ASP A 88 -5.45 -6.34 -5.30
N ALA A 89 -4.81 -5.25 -4.87
CA ALA A 89 -4.72 -4.02 -5.65
C ALA A 89 -3.92 -4.22 -6.96
N LEU A 90 -2.81 -4.95 -6.93
CA LEU A 90 -2.01 -5.24 -8.12
C LEU A 90 -2.80 -6.03 -9.16
N ARG A 91 -3.51 -7.07 -8.74
CA ARG A 91 -4.36 -7.88 -9.62
C ARG A 91 -5.50 -7.07 -10.25
N ALA A 92 -6.12 -6.19 -9.45
CA ALA A 92 -7.19 -5.31 -9.93
C ALA A 92 -6.70 -4.17 -10.83
N SER A 93 -5.40 -3.87 -10.86
CA SER A 93 -4.84 -2.73 -11.60
C SER A 93 -4.80 -2.90 -13.12
N ALA A 94 -5.14 -4.07 -13.65
CA ALA A 94 -5.01 -4.42 -15.07
C ALA A 94 -3.62 -4.09 -15.66
N GLY A 95 -2.56 -4.38 -14.89
CA GLY A 95 -1.17 -4.15 -15.29
C GLY A 95 -0.67 -2.71 -15.09
N ARG A 96 -1.52 -1.79 -14.61
CA ARG A 96 -1.19 -0.38 -14.39
C ARG A 96 -0.50 -0.12 -13.04
N ALA A 97 -0.19 -1.15 -12.26
CA ALA A 97 0.57 -1.01 -11.03
C ALA A 97 1.69 -2.04 -10.90
N ARG A 98 2.70 -1.68 -10.12
CA ARG A 98 3.74 -2.59 -9.63
C ARG A 98 3.83 -2.44 -8.12
N GLY A 99 4.27 -3.50 -7.45
CA GLY A 99 4.31 -3.59 -6.00
C GLY A 99 5.71 -3.60 -5.43
N VAL A 100 5.82 -3.05 -4.21
CA VAL A 100 6.97 -3.21 -3.33
C VAL A 100 6.46 -3.84 -2.03
N ALA A 101 6.85 -5.09 -1.77
CA ALA A 101 6.36 -5.88 -0.65
C ALA A 101 7.24 -5.76 0.60
N SER A 102 6.68 -6.07 1.77
CA SER A 102 7.44 -6.39 2.98
C SER A 102 7.43 -7.90 3.19
N ILE A 103 8.58 -8.50 3.39
CA ILE A 103 8.74 -9.95 3.49
C ILE A 103 9.38 -10.38 4.81
N ALA A 104 9.18 -11.63 5.18
CA ALA A 104 9.91 -12.27 6.25
C ALA A 104 11.30 -12.73 5.76
N PRO A 105 12.30 -12.83 6.65
CA PRO A 105 13.64 -13.30 6.27
C PRO A 105 13.66 -14.74 5.74
N ASP A 106 12.68 -15.53 6.15
CA ASP A 106 12.49 -16.95 5.83
C ASP A 106 11.44 -17.21 4.76
N ILE A 107 11.10 -16.16 3.98
CA ILE A 107 10.16 -16.31 2.85
C ILE A 107 10.65 -17.38 1.87
N THR A 108 9.75 -18.22 1.40
CA THR A 108 10.07 -19.28 0.46
C THR A 108 10.11 -18.80 -0.99
N ASP A 109 10.80 -19.54 -1.86
CA ASP A 109 10.83 -19.24 -3.30
C ASP A 109 9.43 -19.27 -3.92
N ALA A 110 8.55 -20.17 -3.46
CA ALA A 110 7.17 -20.24 -3.91
C ALA A 110 6.38 -18.96 -3.57
N GLU A 111 6.50 -18.45 -2.35
CA GLU A 111 5.86 -17.19 -1.93
C GLU A 111 6.44 -15.99 -2.70
N LEU A 112 7.74 -15.97 -2.94
CA LEU A 112 8.38 -14.95 -3.79
C LEU A 112 7.82 -15.01 -5.23
N GLN A 113 7.64 -16.20 -5.77
CA GLN A 113 7.07 -16.38 -7.11
C GLN A 113 5.62 -15.87 -7.17
N GLU A 114 4.80 -16.17 -6.16
CA GLU A 114 3.42 -15.67 -6.08
C GLU A 114 3.37 -14.13 -6.06
N LEU A 115 4.25 -13.49 -5.28
CA LEU A 115 4.37 -12.03 -5.25
C LEU A 115 4.82 -11.48 -6.61
N HIS A 116 5.79 -12.14 -7.26
CA HIS A 116 6.26 -11.77 -8.59
C HIS A 116 5.14 -11.84 -9.63
N ASP A 117 4.38 -12.93 -9.64
CA ASP A 117 3.27 -13.16 -10.58
C ASP A 117 2.13 -12.15 -10.38
N ALA A 118 1.92 -11.71 -9.14
CA ALA A 118 0.97 -10.63 -8.82
C ALA A 118 1.43 -9.24 -9.30
N GLY A 119 2.73 -9.06 -9.61
CA GLY A 119 3.28 -7.77 -10.08
C GLY A 119 4.20 -7.07 -9.09
N VAL A 120 4.61 -7.73 -8.00
CA VAL A 120 5.64 -7.21 -7.10
C VAL A 120 6.99 -7.22 -7.83
N ARG A 121 7.76 -6.13 -7.68
CA ARG A 121 9.07 -5.95 -8.32
C ARG A 121 10.13 -5.38 -7.38
N GLY A 122 9.78 -5.19 -6.13
CA GLY A 122 10.70 -4.71 -5.11
C GLY A 122 10.32 -5.16 -3.71
N ILE A 123 11.27 -5.05 -2.81
CA ILE A 123 11.11 -5.35 -1.38
C ILE A 123 11.52 -4.12 -0.59
N ARG A 124 10.75 -3.81 0.45
CA ARG A 124 11.11 -2.76 1.40
C ARG A 124 11.54 -3.33 2.74
N PHE A 125 12.53 -2.70 3.30
CA PHE A 125 12.87 -2.82 4.72
C PHE A 125 12.57 -1.49 5.41
N ASN A 126 11.88 -1.52 6.54
CA ASN A 126 11.55 -0.31 7.28
C ASN A 126 12.25 -0.34 8.64
N PHE A 127 13.14 0.62 8.87
CA PHE A 127 13.91 0.80 10.10
C PHE A 127 13.48 2.06 10.88
N VAL A 128 12.36 2.66 10.52
CA VAL A 128 11.83 3.84 11.22
C VAL A 128 11.21 3.40 12.54
N LYS A 129 11.91 3.58 13.64
CA LYS A 129 11.54 3.09 15.00
C LYS A 129 10.13 3.47 15.43
N ARG A 130 9.61 4.63 15.01
CA ARG A 130 8.24 5.06 15.31
C ARG A 130 7.16 4.28 14.55
N LEU A 131 7.52 3.56 13.50
CA LEU A 131 6.60 2.81 12.64
C LEU A 131 6.74 1.30 12.78
N VAL A 132 7.92 0.82 13.19
CA VAL A 132 8.22 -0.59 13.36
C VAL A 132 9.20 -0.78 14.51
N ASP A 133 9.14 -1.92 15.19
CA ASP A 133 10.17 -2.35 16.12
C ASP A 133 11.27 -3.06 15.30
N ALA A 134 12.15 -2.26 14.70
CA ALA A 134 13.29 -2.81 13.98
C ALA A 134 14.33 -3.28 15.00
N THR A 135 14.44 -4.57 15.18
CA THR A 135 15.66 -5.18 15.74
C THR A 135 16.55 -5.54 14.56
N PRO A 136 17.66 -4.83 14.34
CA PRO A 136 18.68 -5.32 13.40
C PRO A 136 19.22 -6.63 13.98
N LYS A 137 19.07 -7.72 13.28
CA LYS A 137 19.87 -8.92 13.51
C LYS A 137 21.06 -8.90 12.58
#